data_2a2cf87caf36efb670aba0ab0cdcaf5f
#
_entry.id   2a2cf87caf36efb670aba0ab0cdcaf5f
#
_cell.length_a   1.000
_cell.length_b   1.000
_cell.length_c   1.000
_cell.angle_alpha   90.00
_cell.angle_beta   90.00
_cell.angle_gamma   90.00
#
_symmetry.space_group_name_H-M   'P 1'
#
loop_
_entity.id
_entity.type
_entity.pdbx_description
1 polymer ?
#
loop_
_entity_poly.entity_id
_entity_poly.type
_entity_poly.pdbx_seq_one_letter_code
_entity_poly.pdbx_strand_id
1 'polypeptide(L)'
;MSDLLVLLPVRHRRENAIQCAASFAATARDAELLIISDADDPSYDGIDWPQGVRTRVMDEWMPYVPKINKVALEVAAGYKALFAIGDDCVFQTPSWDRIMMGALEDMGGTGIVYPENHRRRDVPEQWMTSTDITLALGWFANPVLKHYWTDNTWAEIGRRAGCLKFCPDAVIEHRHYSVHKPTEYDAIYQQCEQFGPHDERAFQAWRASQMHADVTTVKKLLDAKGAGYKLTMKRDRG
;
A
#
# COMPACT_ATOMS: atom_id res chain seq x y z
N MET A 1 -9.36 14.27 -13.15
CA MET A 1 -9.21 12.88 -12.67
C MET A 1 -8.03 12.88 -11.72
N SER A 2 -8.13 12.18 -10.61
CA SER A 2 -7.04 12.05 -9.63
C SER A 2 -5.87 11.24 -10.20
N ASP A 3 -4.66 11.61 -9.81
CA ASP A 3 -3.45 10.86 -10.18
C ASP A 3 -3.14 9.71 -9.21
N LEU A 4 -3.74 9.73 -8.00
CA LEU A 4 -3.53 8.77 -6.91
C LEU A 4 -4.84 8.13 -6.46
N LEU A 5 -4.89 6.79 -6.46
CA LEU A 5 -5.95 6.02 -5.85
C LEU A 5 -5.43 5.26 -4.63
N VAL A 6 -6.09 5.48 -3.51
CA VAL A 6 -5.89 4.70 -2.28
C VAL A 6 -6.80 3.48 -2.30
N LEU A 7 -6.26 2.31 -2.05
CA LEU A 7 -6.97 1.03 -1.98
C LEU A 7 -7.07 0.61 -0.51
N LEU A 8 -8.30 0.49 -0.01
CA LEU A 8 -8.62 0.13 1.37
C LEU A 8 -9.51 -1.12 1.39
N PRO A 9 -8.95 -2.33 1.40
CA PRO A 9 -9.72 -3.53 1.70
C PRO A 9 -10.20 -3.52 3.14
N VAL A 10 -11.49 -3.81 3.34
CA VAL A 10 -12.15 -3.78 4.66
C VAL A 10 -12.90 -5.08 4.92
N ARG A 11 -13.03 -5.49 6.22
CA ARG A 11 -13.84 -6.61 6.65
C ARG A 11 -14.16 -6.53 8.14
N HIS A 12 -15.46 -6.54 8.49
CA HIS A 12 -16.00 -6.59 9.87
C HIS A 12 -15.45 -5.54 10.86
N ARG A 13 -14.88 -4.45 10.35
CA ARG A 13 -14.30 -3.34 11.13
C ARG A 13 -14.89 -2.00 10.69
N ARG A 14 -16.24 -1.90 10.80
CA ARG A 14 -17.00 -0.73 10.32
C ARG A 14 -16.44 0.60 10.86
N GLU A 15 -16.21 0.69 12.15
CA GLU A 15 -15.76 1.93 12.81
C GLU A 15 -14.36 2.32 12.36
N ASN A 16 -13.46 1.36 12.21
CA ASN A 16 -12.12 1.60 11.68
C ASN A 16 -12.18 2.17 10.25
N ALA A 17 -12.97 1.55 9.38
CA ALA A 17 -13.13 2.02 8.01
C ALA A 17 -13.73 3.44 7.95
N ILE A 18 -14.74 3.74 8.80
CA ILE A 18 -15.32 5.09 8.91
C ILE A 18 -14.27 6.10 9.38
N GLN A 19 -13.49 5.78 10.42
CA GLN A 19 -12.45 6.66 10.93
C GLN A 19 -11.34 6.88 9.89
N CYS A 20 -10.90 5.82 9.21
CA CYS A 20 -9.92 5.91 8.14
C CYS A 20 -10.42 6.82 7.02
N ALA A 21 -11.64 6.59 6.51
CA ALA A 21 -12.24 7.39 5.45
C ALA A 21 -12.47 8.85 5.86
N ALA A 22 -12.90 9.11 7.09
CA ALA A 22 -13.08 10.46 7.61
C ALA A 22 -11.74 11.22 7.71
N SER A 23 -10.68 10.57 8.21
CA SER A 23 -9.35 11.17 8.29
C SER A 23 -8.74 11.41 6.90
N PHE A 24 -8.97 10.49 5.95
CA PHE A 24 -8.62 10.68 4.55
C PHE A 24 -9.29 11.93 3.98
N ALA A 25 -10.61 12.03 4.07
CA ALA A 25 -11.37 13.16 3.52
C ALA A 25 -10.99 14.51 4.14
N ALA A 26 -10.62 14.52 5.43
CA ALA A 26 -10.18 15.73 6.11
C ALA A 26 -8.79 16.22 5.66
N THR A 27 -7.92 15.34 5.18
CA THR A 27 -6.51 15.63 4.93
C THR A 27 -6.07 15.54 3.48
N ALA A 28 -6.68 14.69 2.66
CA ALA A 28 -6.39 14.57 1.23
C ALA A 28 -6.83 15.81 0.44
N ARG A 29 -6.20 16.06 -0.70
CA ARG A 29 -6.54 17.16 -1.61
C ARG A 29 -6.96 16.65 -2.99
N ASP A 30 -6.16 15.78 -3.56
CA ASP A 30 -6.31 15.36 -4.96
C ASP A 30 -6.51 13.83 -5.08
N ALA A 31 -6.20 13.05 -4.02
CA ALA A 31 -6.35 11.60 -4.03
C ALA A 31 -7.82 11.16 -3.95
N GLU A 32 -8.12 9.98 -4.50
CA GLU A 32 -9.38 9.26 -4.31
C GLU A 32 -9.15 8.04 -3.38
N LEU A 33 -10.18 7.65 -2.62
CA LEU A 33 -10.18 6.46 -1.79
C LEU A 33 -11.21 5.45 -2.33
N LEU A 34 -10.77 4.21 -2.56
CA LEU A 34 -11.64 3.09 -2.92
C LEU A 34 -11.68 2.09 -1.75
N ILE A 35 -12.83 2.02 -1.10
CA ILE A 35 -13.13 1.00 -0.08
C ILE A 35 -13.56 -0.28 -0.80
N ILE A 36 -12.93 -1.40 -0.44
CA ILE A 36 -13.16 -2.70 -1.07
C ILE A 36 -13.70 -3.66 0.00
N SER A 37 -15.01 -3.90 -0.02
CA SER A 37 -15.72 -4.82 0.89
C SER A 37 -16.08 -6.12 0.20
N ASP A 38 -16.57 -7.09 0.97
CA ASP A 38 -17.06 -8.38 0.46
C ASP A 38 -18.60 -8.44 0.52
N ALA A 39 -19.23 -9.12 -0.43
CA ALA A 39 -20.69 -9.24 -0.48
C ALA A 39 -21.30 -9.99 0.73
N ASP A 40 -20.50 -10.83 1.39
CA ASP A 40 -20.91 -11.54 2.63
C ASP A 40 -20.71 -10.70 3.91
N ASP A 41 -20.29 -9.43 3.78
CA ASP A 41 -20.08 -8.52 4.90
C ASP A 41 -20.97 -7.26 4.79
N PRO A 42 -22.20 -7.31 5.29
CA PRO A 42 -23.13 -6.19 5.23
C PRO A 42 -22.82 -5.04 6.20
N SER A 43 -21.73 -5.14 6.97
CA SER A 43 -21.39 -4.12 7.97
C SER A 43 -21.11 -2.74 7.37
N TYR A 44 -20.88 -2.65 6.06
CA TYR A 44 -20.63 -1.39 5.35
C TYR A 44 -21.84 -0.85 4.61
N ASP A 45 -22.98 -1.55 4.66
CA ASP A 45 -24.21 -1.10 4.00
C ASP A 45 -24.76 0.17 4.65
N GLY A 46 -25.30 1.06 3.81
CA GLY A 46 -25.96 2.28 4.25
C GLY A 46 -25.04 3.33 4.90
N ILE A 47 -23.71 3.20 4.77
CA ILE A 47 -22.78 4.25 5.22
C ILE A 47 -22.80 5.38 4.19
N ASP A 48 -23.00 6.61 4.68
CA ASP A 48 -22.82 7.83 3.91
C ASP A 48 -21.32 8.20 3.92
N TRP A 49 -20.61 7.75 2.90
CA TRP A 49 -19.18 7.96 2.80
C TRP A 49 -18.83 9.41 2.44
N PRO A 50 -17.74 9.98 2.96
CA PRO A 50 -17.31 11.33 2.60
C PRO A 50 -17.06 11.50 1.11
N GLN A 51 -17.08 12.77 0.65
CA GLN A 51 -16.70 13.11 -0.73
C GLN A 51 -15.28 12.61 -1.05
N GLY A 52 -15.08 12.06 -2.27
CA GLY A 52 -13.80 11.48 -2.70
C GLY A 52 -13.61 10.02 -2.30
N VAL A 53 -14.57 9.44 -1.56
CA VAL A 53 -14.60 8.02 -1.20
C VAL A 53 -15.58 7.28 -2.09
N ARG A 54 -15.11 6.20 -2.70
CA ARG A 54 -15.91 5.27 -3.50
C ARG A 54 -15.89 3.89 -2.88
N THR A 55 -16.87 3.06 -3.21
CA THR A 55 -16.97 1.70 -2.73
C THR A 55 -16.99 0.71 -3.89
N ARG A 56 -16.41 -0.46 -3.63
CA ARG A 56 -16.53 -1.64 -4.48
C ARG A 56 -16.83 -2.86 -3.61
N VAL A 57 -17.88 -3.58 -3.95
CA VAL A 57 -18.23 -4.84 -3.32
C VAL A 57 -17.68 -5.98 -4.18
N MET A 58 -16.95 -6.90 -3.58
CA MET A 58 -16.46 -8.12 -4.21
C MET A 58 -17.54 -9.20 -4.11
N ASP A 59 -17.77 -9.95 -5.18
CA ASP A 59 -18.81 -10.97 -5.23
C ASP A 59 -18.61 -12.11 -4.22
N GLU A 60 -17.35 -12.39 -3.88
CA GLU A 60 -16.96 -13.43 -2.92
C GLU A 60 -15.81 -12.96 -2.03
N TRP A 61 -15.72 -13.53 -0.85
CA TRP A 61 -14.59 -13.31 0.04
C TRP A 61 -13.30 -13.89 -0.55
N MET A 62 -12.23 -13.13 -0.43
CA MET A 62 -10.87 -13.61 -0.73
C MET A 62 -9.85 -12.98 0.22
N PRO A 63 -8.68 -13.63 0.43
CA PRO A 63 -7.59 -13.04 1.20
C PRO A 63 -7.16 -11.69 0.65
N TYR A 64 -6.45 -10.92 1.47
CA TYR A 64 -6.02 -9.56 1.15
C TYR A 64 -5.29 -9.45 -0.20
N VAL A 65 -4.25 -10.27 -0.43
CA VAL A 65 -3.41 -10.16 -1.62
C VAL A 65 -4.17 -10.42 -2.93
N PRO A 66 -4.90 -11.53 -3.12
CA PRO A 66 -5.68 -11.71 -4.34
C PRO A 66 -6.77 -10.65 -4.50
N LYS A 67 -7.41 -10.18 -3.41
CA LYS A 67 -8.42 -9.12 -3.45
C LYS A 67 -7.85 -7.82 -3.99
N ILE A 68 -6.76 -7.33 -3.37
CA ILE A 68 -6.17 -6.05 -3.76
C ILE A 68 -5.56 -6.10 -5.16
N ASN A 69 -4.98 -7.23 -5.57
CA ASN A 69 -4.45 -7.42 -6.93
C ASN A 69 -5.54 -7.35 -7.99
N LYS A 70 -6.68 -8.02 -7.77
CA LYS A 70 -7.81 -8.00 -8.70
C LYS A 70 -8.26 -6.57 -8.96
N VAL A 71 -8.46 -5.79 -7.89
CA VAL A 71 -8.91 -4.40 -8.03
C VAL A 71 -7.81 -3.51 -8.60
N ALA A 72 -6.57 -3.63 -8.10
CA ALA A 72 -5.46 -2.79 -8.54
C ALA A 72 -5.19 -2.92 -10.05
N LEU A 73 -5.17 -4.15 -10.59
CA LEU A 73 -4.93 -4.39 -12.01
C LEU A 73 -6.05 -3.85 -12.91
N GLU A 74 -7.30 -3.88 -12.44
CA GLU A 74 -8.44 -3.34 -13.19
C GLU A 74 -8.39 -1.80 -13.29
N VAL A 75 -7.87 -1.12 -12.26
CA VAL A 75 -7.89 0.35 -12.17
C VAL A 75 -6.56 1.01 -12.53
N ALA A 76 -5.45 0.27 -12.53
CA ALA A 76 -4.09 0.83 -12.64
C ALA A 76 -3.91 1.78 -13.82
N ALA A 77 -4.48 1.49 -14.98
CA ALA A 77 -4.34 2.34 -16.18
C ALA A 77 -4.97 3.74 -16.03
N GLY A 78 -5.85 3.94 -15.03
CA GLY A 78 -6.53 5.21 -14.78
C GLY A 78 -5.78 6.17 -13.85
N TYR A 79 -4.67 5.73 -13.23
CA TYR A 79 -3.95 6.48 -12.21
C TYR A 79 -2.43 6.45 -12.46
N LYS A 80 -1.71 7.44 -11.93
CA LYS A 80 -0.24 7.44 -11.93
C LYS A 80 0.33 6.56 -10.82
N ALA A 81 -0.36 6.50 -9.68
CA ALA A 81 0.05 5.68 -8.55
C ALA A 81 -1.14 5.03 -7.82
N LEU A 82 -0.89 3.89 -7.20
CA LEU A 82 -1.80 3.21 -6.29
C LEU A 82 -1.17 3.16 -4.89
N PHE A 83 -1.99 3.33 -3.86
CA PHE A 83 -1.55 3.33 -2.47
C PHE A 83 -2.34 2.31 -1.65
N ALA A 84 -1.67 1.37 -1.00
CA ALA A 84 -2.29 0.35 -0.16
C ALA A 84 -2.24 0.76 1.31
N ILE A 85 -3.38 0.66 1.99
CA ILE A 85 -3.51 0.91 3.44
C ILE A 85 -4.40 -0.13 4.12
N GLY A 86 -4.28 -0.23 5.44
CA GLY A 86 -5.21 -0.96 6.32
C GLY A 86 -6.31 -0.06 6.88
N ASP A 87 -7.40 -0.66 7.36
CA ASP A 87 -8.51 0.05 7.99
C ASP A 87 -8.16 0.63 9.38
N ASP A 88 -7.06 0.18 9.98
CA ASP A 88 -6.47 0.68 11.21
C ASP A 88 -5.49 1.86 10.99
N CYS A 89 -5.57 2.52 9.84
CA CYS A 89 -4.78 3.69 9.50
C CYS A 89 -5.55 4.99 9.72
N VAL A 90 -4.85 6.04 10.18
CA VAL A 90 -5.39 7.39 10.37
C VAL A 90 -4.47 8.41 9.71
N PHE A 91 -4.99 9.14 8.74
CA PHE A 91 -4.27 10.20 8.04
C PHE A 91 -4.16 11.43 8.93
N GLN A 92 -2.94 11.89 9.22
CA GLN A 92 -2.69 13.01 10.14
C GLN A 92 -2.19 14.27 9.42
N THR A 93 -1.38 14.12 8.38
CA THR A 93 -0.80 15.27 7.69
C THR A 93 -1.74 15.84 6.63
N PRO A 94 -2.12 17.14 6.70
CA PRO A 94 -2.85 17.79 5.60
C PRO A 94 -2.05 17.75 4.29
N SER A 95 -2.73 17.43 3.18
CA SER A 95 -2.11 17.33 1.83
C SER A 95 -1.04 16.24 1.72
N TRP A 96 -1.11 15.20 2.54
CA TRP A 96 -0.18 14.05 2.52
C TRP A 96 -0.03 13.45 1.12
N ASP A 97 -1.12 13.44 0.35
CA ASP A 97 -1.18 12.94 -1.03
C ASP A 97 -0.28 13.73 -1.97
N ARG A 98 -0.29 15.06 -1.89
CA ARG A 98 0.63 15.93 -2.65
C ARG A 98 2.08 15.73 -2.24
N ILE A 99 2.34 15.57 -0.95
CA ILE A 99 3.69 15.33 -0.42
C ILE A 99 4.23 14.00 -0.98
N MET A 100 3.45 12.92 -0.92
CA MET A 100 3.87 11.61 -1.42
C MET A 100 3.98 11.57 -2.94
N MET A 101 3.06 12.20 -3.67
CA MET A 101 3.15 12.32 -5.14
C MET A 101 4.34 13.16 -5.56
N GLY A 102 4.64 14.27 -4.88
CA GLY A 102 5.84 15.06 -5.11
C GLY A 102 7.12 14.23 -4.87
N ALA A 103 7.13 13.41 -3.82
CA ALA A 103 8.24 12.48 -3.57
C ALA A 103 8.42 11.45 -4.69
N LEU A 104 7.33 10.99 -5.32
CA LEU A 104 7.37 10.11 -6.49
C LEU A 104 7.86 10.87 -7.73
N GLU A 105 7.41 12.09 -7.94
CA GLU A 105 7.87 12.95 -9.05
C GLU A 105 9.37 13.25 -8.97
N ASP A 106 9.91 13.51 -7.79
CA ASP A 106 11.36 13.66 -7.55
C ASP A 106 12.16 12.42 -7.95
N MET A 107 11.53 11.24 -7.96
CA MET A 107 12.11 9.98 -8.42
C MET A 107 11.93 9.76 -9.94
N GLY A 108 11.42 10.75 -10.68
CA GLY A 108 11.12 10.62 -12.11
C GLY A 108 9.77 9.96 -12.39
N GLY A 109 8.84 9.98 -11.44
CA GLY A 109 7.48 9.46 -11.58
C GLY A 109 7.36 7.93 -11.51
N THR A 110 8.46 7.21 -11.23
CA THR A 110 8.48 5.75 -11.13
C THR A 110 9.21 5.32 -9.86
N GLY A 111 8.50 4.62 -8.97
CA GLY A 111 9.07 4.21 -7.70
C GLY A 111 8.05 3.75 -6.67
N ILE A 112 8.57 3.53 -5.46
CA ILE A 112 7.82 3.13 -4.28
C ILE A 112 8.06 4.18 -3.20
N VAL A 113 6.97 4.78 -2.70
CA VAL A 113 7.01 5.79 -1.63
C VAL A 113 6.19 5.30 -0.45
N TYR A 114 6.65 5.55 0.77
CA TYR A 114 5.91 5.18 1.97
C TYR A 114 5.99 6.25 3.05
N PRO A 115 4.91 6.44 3.83
CA PRO A 115 4.80 7.49 4.84
C PRO A 115 5.46 7.11 6.16
N GLU A 116 5.58 8.08 7.06
CA GLU A 116 5.77 7.84 8.50
C GLU A 116 4.47 7.29 9.10
N ASN A 117 4.57 6.17 9.82
CA ASN A 117 3.41 5.47 10.39
C ASN A 117 3.46 5.27 11.91
N HIS A 118 4.48 5.83 12.57
CA HIS A 118 4.76 5.72 14.00
C HIS A 118 5.02 4.29 14.50
N ARG A 119 5.23 3.34 13.59
CA ARG A 119 5.50 1.94 13.93
C ARG A 119 6.81 1.45 13.35
N ARG A 120 6.98 1.49 12.03
CA ARG A 120 8.17 0.96 11.36
C ARG A 120 8.61 1.87 10.22
N ARG A 121 9.93 2.10 10.15
CA ARG A 121 10.57 2.86 9.06
C ARG A 121 11.41 1.97 8.16
N ASP A 122 11.63 0.73 8.56
CA ASP A 122 12.48 -0.22 7.83
C ASP A 122 11.74 -0.96 6.72
N VAL A 123 10.42 -1.01 6.74
CA VAL A 123 9.58 -1.56 5.67
C VAL A 123 8.39 -0.65 5.38
N PRO A 124 7.92 -0.61 4.14
CA PRO A 124 6.75 0.18 3.74
C PRO A 124 5.45 -0.55 4.10
N GLU A 125 5.01 -0.51 5.37
CA GLU A 125 3.76 -1.17 5.81
C GLU A 125 2.53 -0.64 5.07
N GLN A 126 2.53 0.66 4.77
CA GLN A 126 1.65 1.27 3.79
C GLN A 126 2.53 1.69 2.60
N TRP A 127 2.21 1.24 1.41
CA TRP A 127 3.06 1.52 0.24
C TRP A 127 2.28 2.14 -0.90
N MET A 128 2.85 3.19 -1.44
CA MET A 128 2.44 3.76 -2.72
C MET A 128 3.43 3.32 -3.79
N THR A 129 2.94 2.74 -4.87
CA THR A 129 3.77 2.41 -6.03
C THR A 129 3.21 3.05 -7.28
N SER A 130 4.09 3.49 -8.16
CA SER A 130 3.69 3.95 -9.49
C SER A 130 3.05 2.79 -10.28
N THR A 131 2.01 3.08 -11.04
CA THR A 131 1.22 2.06 -11.75
C THR A 131 2.00 1.34 -12.83
N ASP A 132 3.01 1.96 -13.39
CA ASP A 132 3.89 1.34 -14.37
C ASP A 132 4.71 0.17 -13.77
N ILE A 133 5.13 0.25 -12.50
CA ILE A 133 5.74 -0.88 -11.79
C ILE A 133 4.72 -2.01 -11.62
N THR A 134 3.50 -1.68 -11.18
CA THR A 134 2.40 -2.65 -11.03
C THR A 134 2.11 -3.38 -12.35
N LEU A 135 2.01 -2.64 -13.43
CA LEU A 135 1.74 -3.20 -14.77
C LEU A 135 2.92 -4.00 -15.31
N ALA A 136 4.15 -3.56 -15.08
CA ALA A 136 5.35 -4.27 -15.53
C ALA A 136 5.55 -5.60 -14.79
N LEU A 137 5.21 -5.66 -13.51
CA LEU A 137 5.26 -6.89 -12.71
C LEU A 137 4.03 -7.78 -12.93
N GLY A 138 2.90 -7.23 -13.39
CA GLY A 138 1.63 -7.92 -13.50
C GLY A 138 0.92 -8.15 -12.16
N TRP A 139 1.32 -7.44 -11.09
CA TRP A 139 0.73 -7.51 -9.76
C TRP A 139 1.03 -6.27 -8.93
N PHE A 140 0.16 -5.95 -7.96
CA PHE A 140 0.31 -4.85 -7.00
C PHE A 140 0.78 -5.33 -5.63
N ALA A 141 0.43 -6.55 -5.23
CA ALA A 141 0.97 -7.26 -4.08
C ALA A 141 1.44 -8.64 -4.53
N ASN A 142 2.56 -9.14 -4.00
CA ASN A 142 3.18 -10.37 -4.47
C ASN A 142 2.19 -11.55 -4.44
N PRO A 143 1.82 -12.14 -5.59
CA PRO A 143 0.71 -13.11 -5.71
C PRO A 143 0.96 -14.46 -5.03
N VAL A 144 2.20 -14.75 -4.60
CA VAL A 144 2.50 -15.96 -3.83
C VAL A 144 2.01 -15.87 -2.38
N LEU A 145 1.67 -14.65 -1.93
CA LEU A 145 1.23 -14.34 -0.57
C LEU A 145 -0.29 -14.29 -0.47
N LYS A 146 -0.80 -14.38 0.76
CA LYS A 146 -2.22 -14.21 1.06
C LYS A 146 -2.51 -12.92 1.82
N HIS A 147 -1.62 -12.53 2.73
CA HIS A 147 -1.82 -11.36 3.59
C HIS A 147 -0.50 -10.70 4.02
N TYR A 148 0.39 -11.45 4.67
CA TYR A 148 1.64 -10.95 5.26
C TYR A 148 2.80 -10.85 4.26
N TRP A 149 3.90 -10.18 4.65
CA TRP A 149 5.14 -10.06 3.90
C TRP A 149 5.04 -9.22 2.61
N THR A 150 3.92 -8.55 2.37
CA THR A 150 3.76 -7.64 1.22
C THR A 150 4.68 -6.43 1.33
N ASP A 151 4.78 -5.85 2.51
CA ASP A 151 5.69 -4.78 2.90
C ASP A 151 7.16 -5.18 2.72
N ASN A 152 7.54 -6.37 3.17
CA ASN A 152 8.88 -6.93 2.98
C ASN A 152 9.19 -7.14 1.49
N THR A 153 8.22 -7.58 0.69
CA THR A 153 8.39 -7.73 -0.77
C THR A 153 8.73 -6.39 -1.41
N TRP A 154 7.99 -5.33 -1.10
CA TRP A 154 8.25 -4.01 -1.63
C TRP A 154 9.56 -3.40 -1.12
N ALA A 155 9.92 -3.68 0.15
CA ALA A 155 11.22 -3.28 0.70
C ALA A 155 12.39 -3.94 -0.06
N GLU A 156 12.31 -5.24 -0.36
CA GLU A 156 13.35 -5.97 -1.11
C GLU A 156 13.47 -5.44 -2.55
N ILE A 157 12.34 -5.32 -3.26
CA ILE A 157 12.33 -4.81 -4.65
C ILE A 157 12.84 -3.37 -4.68
N GLY A 158 12.28 -2.51 -3.88
CA GLY A 158 12.58 -1.08 -3.93
C GLY A 158 14.02 -0.75 -3.56
N ARG A 159 14.58 -1.41 -2.53
CA ARG A 159 15.99 -1.24 -2.16
C ARG A 159 16.93 -1.76 -3.24
N ARG A 160 16.67 -2.94 -3.80
CA ARG A 160 17.52 -3.56 -4.82
C ARG A 160 17.42 -2.87 -6.17
N ALA A 161 16.27 -2.33 -6.52
CA ALA A 161 16.09 -1.54 -7.72
C ALA A 161 16.55 -0.07 -7.54
N GLY A 162 16.73 0.40 -6.30
CA GLY A 162 17.10 1.79 -6.01
C GLY A 162 15.94 2.77 -6.20
N CYS A 163 14.70 2.31 -5.96
CA CYS A 163 13.48 3.12 -6.16
C CYS A 163 12.53 3.12 -4.95
N LEU A 164 13.06 2.95 -3.72
CA LEU A 164 12.30 3.05 -2.47
C LEU A 164 12.60 4.38 -1.78
N LYS A 165 11.56 5.16 -1.47
CA LYS A 165 11.68 6.45 -0.79
C LYS A 165 10.78 6.51 0.45
N PHE A 166 11.38 6.73 1.61
CA PHE A 166 10.68 7.08 2.84
C PHE A 166 10.30 8.56 2.81
N CYS A 167 9.06 8.86 3.19
CA CYS A 167 8.48 10.20 3.18
C CYS A 167 8.05 10.60 4.61
N PRO A 168 8.99 11.12 5.44
CA PRO A 168 8.73 11.42 6.85
C PRO A 168 7.73 12.56 7.07
N ASP A 169 7.56 13.43 6.06
CA ASP A 169 6.67 14.59 6.14
C ASP A 169 5.19 14.22 5.92
N ALA A 170 4.91 13.01 5.42
CA ALA A 170 3.56 12.46 5.32
C ALA A 170 3.35 11.47 6.47
N VAL A 171 2.51 11.81 7.44
CA VAL A 171 2.18 10.97 8.60
C VAL A 171 0.82 10.31 8.38
N ILE A 172 0.83 8.98 8.31
CA ILE A 172 -0.37 8.13 8.29
C ILE A 172 -0.19 7.08 9.37
N GLU A 173 -0.72 7.37 10.56
CA GLU A 173 -0.56 6.53 11.75
C GLU A 173 -1.15 5.15 11.54
N HIS A 174 -0.38 4.10 11.86
CA HIS A 174 -0.84 2.72 11.83
C HIS A 174 -1.20 2.27 13.26
N ARG A 175 -2.48 2.24 13.57
CA ARG A 175 -3.01 1.89 14.90
C ARG A 175 -3.11 0.39 15.13
N HIS A 176 -2.06 -0.33 14.75
CA HIS A 176 -2.00 -1.77 14.95
C HIS A 176 -1.98 -2.13 16.43
N TYR A 177 -2.71 -3.19 16.84
CA TYR A 177 -2.86 -3.60 18.25
C TYR A 177 -1.55 -3.79 18.99
N SER A 178 -0.48 -4.19 18.30
CA SER A 178 0.82 -4.46 18.94
C SER A 178 1.52 -3.20 19.46
N VAL A 179 1.14 -2.01 18.97
CA VAL A 179 1.77 -0.73 19.35
C VAL A 179 0.76 0.31 19.83
N HIS A 180 -0.47 0.28 19.37
CA HIS A 180 -1.53 1.22 19.75
C HIS A 180 -2.44 0.58 20.81
N LYS A 181 -2.22 0.94 22.08
CA LYS A 181 -2.90 0.31 23.23
C LYS A 181 -4.43 0.27 23.19
N PRO A 182 -5.14 1.30 22.65
CA PRO A 182 -6.59 1.25 22.53
C PRO A 182 -7.10 0.24 21.47
N THR A 183 -6.24 -0.22 20.54
CA THR A 183 -6.65 -1.18 19.52
C THR A 183 -6.66 -2.61 20.10
N GLU A 184 -7.80 -3.28 19.99
CA GLU A 184 -7.97 -4.65 20.47
C GLU A 184 -7.46 -5.67 19.44
N TYR A 185 -7.00 -6.82 19.95
CA TYR A 185 -6.69 -7.98 19.13
C TYR A 185 -7.99 -8.73 18.80
N ASP A 186 -8.61 -8.38 17.69
CA ASP A 186 -9.94 -8.85 17.28
C ASP A 186 -9.91 -10.13 16.41
N ALA A 187 -11.10 -10.57 15.99
CA ALA A 187 -11.26 -11.77 15.17
C ALA A 187 -10.60 -11.64 13.77
N ILE A 188 -10.45 -10.43 13.24
CA ILE A 188 -9.79 -10.19 11.95
C ILE A 188 -8.30 -10.42 12.06
N TYR A 189 -7.65 -9.92 13.12
CA TYR A 189 -6.25 -10.24 13.38
C TYR A 189 -6.03 -11.74 13.53
N GLN A 190 -6.91 -12.44 14.32
CA GLN A 190 -6.84 -13.89 14.47
C GLN A 190 -6.99 -14.63 13.14
N GLN A 191 -7.93 -14.20 12.30
CA GLN A 191 -8.12 -14.78 10.97
C GLN A 191 -6.89 -14.57 10.09
N CYS A 192 -6.31 -13.38 10.09
CA CYS A 192 -5.13 -13.07 9.30
C CYS A 192 -3.90 -13.86 9.73
N GLU A 193 -3.70 -14.07 11.04
CA GLU A 193 -2.55 -14.83 11.57
C GLU A 193 -2.47 -16.26 11.04
N GLN A 194 -3.58 -16.85 10.63
CA GLN A 194 -3.59 -18.19 9.99
C GLN A 194 -2.80 -18.24 8.68
N PHE A 195 -2.61 -17.09 8.01
CA PHE A 195 -1.81 -17.01 6.79
C PHE A 195 -0.31 -16.89 7.07
N GLY A 196 0.10 -16.48 8.26
CA GLY A 196 1.49 -16.22 8.63
C GLY A 196 2.46 -17.35 8.24
N PRO A 197 2.24 -18.61 8.66
CA PRO A 197 3.14 -19.71 8.33
C PRO A 197 3.21 -20.06 6.83
N HIS A 198 2.13 -19.82 6.08
CA HIS A 198 2.12 -19.97 4.63
C HIS A 198 2.95 -18.86 3.99
N ASP A 199 2.66 -17.62 4.34
CA ASP A 199 3.23 -16.45 3.70
C ASP A 199 4.72 -16.31 3.98
N GLU A 200 5.18 -16.70 5.18
CA GLU A 200 6.61 -16.76 5.49
C GLU A 200 7.35 -17.71 4.56
N ARG A 201 6.86 -18.95 4.41
CA ARG A 201 7.46 -19.91 3.49
C ARG A 201 7.41 -19.45 2.04
N ALA A 202 6.27 -18.91 1.60
CA ALA A 202 6.08 -18.40 0.25
C ALA A 202 7.02 -17.21 -0.04
N PHE A 203 7.18 -16.29 0.90
CA PHE A 203 8.12 -15.18 0.79
C PHE A 203 9.57 -15.65 0.66
N GLN A 204 10.01 -16.59 1.50
CA GLN A 204 11.37 -17.12 1.41
C GLN A 204 11.60 -17.86 0.08
N ALA A 205 10.63 -18.63 -0.40
CA ALA A 205 10.71 -19.31 -1.71
C ALA A 205 10.79 -18.28 -2.85
N TRP A 206 9.97 -17.23 -2.84
CA TRP A 206 10.02 -16.13 -3.80
C TRP A 206 11.39 -15.43 -3.76
N ARG A 207 11.89 -15.11 -2.57
CA ARG A 207 13.22 -14.50 -2.38
C ARG A 207 14.34 -15.31 -3.00
N ALA A 208 14.27 -16.63 -2.87
CA ALA A 208 15.29 -17.54 -3.39
C ALA A 208 15.22 -17.76 -4.90
N SER A 209 14.02 -17.67 -5.51
CA SER A 209 13.81 -18.10 -6.91
C SER A 209 13.41 -16.97 -7.85
N GLN A 210 12.52 -16.07 -7.47
CA GLN A 210 11.86 -15.13 -8.37
C GLN A 210 12.24 -13.65 -8.15
N MET A 211 12.60 -13.26 -6.92
CA MET A 211 12.91 -11.89 -6.57
C MET A 211 13.88 -11.21 -7.55
N HIS A 212 14.91 -11.93 -8.01
CA HIS A 212 15.89 -11.37 -8.94
C HIS A 212 15.25 -10.96 -10.27
N ALA A 213 14.31 -11.76 -10.78
CA ALA A 213 13.60 -11.47 -12.03
C ALA A 213 12.70 -10.24 -11.86
N ASP A 214 11.95 -10.14 -10.74
CA ASP A 214 11.08 -9.02 -10.45
C ASP A 214 11.89 -7.72 -10.29
N VAL A 215 12.99 -7.75 -9.54
CA VAL A 215 13.92 -6.60 -9.42
C VAL A 215 14.49 -6.19 -10.77
N THR A 216 14.85 -7.15 -11.62
CA THR A 216 15.36 -6.87 -12.97
C THR A 216 14.31 -6.22 -13.85
N THR A 217 13.05 -6.65 -13.75
CA THR A 217 11.92 -6.04 -14.46
C THR A 217 11.76 -4.56 -14.06
N VAL A 218 11.79 -4.27 -12.75
CA VAL A 218 11.70 -2.88 -12.25
C VAL A 218 12.90 -2.04 -12.69
N LYS A 219 14.12 -2.57 -12.62
CA LYS A 219 15.33 -1.86 -13.11
C LYS A 219 15.24 -1.51 -14.59
N LYS A 220 14.83 -2.46 -15.43
CA LYS A 220 14.64 -2.20 -16.88
C LYS A 220 13.62 -1.09 -17.13
N LEU A 221 12.54 -1.05 -16.34
CA LEU A 221 11.55 0.01 -16.43
C LEU A 221 12.14 1.38 -16.06
N LEU A 222 12.91 1.45 -14.97
CA LEU A 222 13.59 2.67 -14.52
C LEU A 222 14.59 3.18 -15.57
N ASP A 223 15.40 2.28 -16.13
CA ASP A 223 16.38 2.60 -17.16
C ASP A 223 15.71 3.14 -18.42
N ALA A 224 14.60 2.52 -18.86
CA ALA A 224 13.85 2.94 -20.04
C ALA A 224 13.23 4.34 -19.89
N LYS A 225 12.93 4.77 -18.67
CA LYS A 225 12.40 6.11 -18.37
C LYS A 225 13.45 7.17 -18.07
N GLY A 226 14.73 6.80 -18.10
CA GLY A 226 15.81 7.69 -17.66
C GLY A 226 15.74 8.06 -16.17
N ALA A 227 14.93 7.33 -15.41
CA ALA A 227 14.70 7.53 -13.97
C ALA A 227 15.79 6.86 -13.11
N GLY A 228 17.02 6.80 -13.61
CA GLY A 228 18.17 6.32 -12.84
C GLY A 228 18.44 7.25 -11.66
N TYR A 229 17.83 6.97 -10.52
CA TYR A 229 18.10 7.67 -9.27
C TYR A 229 19.56 7.41 -8.87
N LYS A 230 20.43 8.35 -9.16
CA LYS A 230 21.75 8.39 -8.54
C LYS A 230 21.51 8.69 -7.06
N LEU A 231 21.42 7.66 -6.23
CA LEU A 231 21.58 7.76 -4.79
C LEU A 231 22.95 8.40 -4.54
N THR A 232 23.00 9.72 -4.46
CA THR A 232 24.13 10.41 -3.81
C THR A 232 24.03 10.06 -2.34
N MET A 233 24.70 8.98 -1.94
CA MET A 233 25.03 8.75 -0.56
C MET A 233 25.89 9.93 -0.12
N LYS A 234 25.29 10.96 0.46
CA LYS A 234 26.02 11.82 1.38
C LYS A 234 26.41 10.92 2.55
N ARG A 235 27.66 10.48 2.54
CA ARG A 235 28.31 9.99 3.75
C ARG A 235 28.35 11.20 4.68
N ASP A 236 27.46 11.24 5.66
CA ASP A 236 27.66 12.08 6.81
C ASP A 236 28.95 11.59 7.52
N ARG A 237 30.07 12.27 7.20
CA ARG A 237 31.27 12.24 8.02
C ARG A 237 31.08 13.38 9.02
N GLY A 238 30.83 13.02 10.26
CA GLY A 238 30.80 13.92 11.40
C GLY A 238 30.55 13.12 12.65
#